data_a2c66aada9fe92d9f6fa45b881e73df1
#
_entry.id   a2c66aada9fe92d9f6fa45b881e73df1
#
_cell.length_a   1.000
_cell.length_b   1.000
_cell.length_c   1.000
_cell.angle_alpha   90.00
_cell.angle_beta   90.00
_cell.angle_gamma   90.00
#
_symmetry.space_group_name_H-M   'P 1'
#
loop_
_entity.id
_entity.type
_entity.pdbx_description
1 polymer ?
#
loop_
_entity_poly.entity_id
_entity_poly.type
_entity_poly.pdbx_seq_one_letter_code
_entity_poly.pdbx_strand_id
1 'polypeptide(L)'
;MRKAIKLNSYWGVTTRSVHNDRKSDTLVVILPGINYTLEQPLLKYTEKLSLELGYDVLGIEYGFQVANEKLDLDTEIVVVIKESRRIFNKAMDNKYKKVIFVGKSIGTVVQNFLQQDKIDNCKFFNIYLTPIDETVERIETNSLIISGTKDSHISKENRDELKENCINNFVEIEEGNHSLEIEGDLLKTIDILKYIIEEEKKFMEKIKNL
;
A
#
# COMPACT_ATOMS: atom_id res chain seq x y z
N MET A 1 -1.45 -15.97 14.38
CA MET A 1 -2.70 -16.65 13.95
C MET A 1 -3.21 -15.96 12.68
N ARG A 2 -3.74 -16.70 11.71
CA ARG A 2 -4.29 -16.14 10.46
C ARG A 2 -5.81 -16.10 10.56
N LYS A 3 -6.42 -14.92 10.38
CA LYS A 3 -7.88 -14.70 10.43
C LYS A 3 -8.35 -14.07 9.13
N ALA A 4 -9.54 -14.41 8.68
CA ALA A 4 -10.22 -13.69 7.60
C ALA A 4 -11.24 -12.71 8.20
N ILE A 5 -11.08 -11.44 7.89
CA ILE A 5 -12.08 -10.41 8.19
C ILE A 5 -13.04 -10.36 7.01
N LYS A 6 -14.27 -10.83 7.25
CA LYS A 6 -15.32 -10.86 6.24
C LYS A 6 -16.12 -9.57 6.26
N LEU A 7 -16.44 -9.06 5.06
CA LEU A 7 -17.32 -7.92 4.85
C LEU A 7 -18.25 -8.21 3.65
N ASN A 8 -19.54 -7.99 3.83
CA ASN A 8 -20.48 -7.96 2.70
C ASN A 8 -20.28 -6.62 1.98
N SER A 9 -19.83 -6.71 0.74
CA SER A 9 -19.46 -5.56 -0.05
C SER A 9 -20.65 -5.00 -0.82
N TYR A 10 -20.56 -3.72 -1.18
CA TYR A 10 -21.48 -3.01 -2.07
C TYR A 10 -21.70 -3.76 -3.41
N TRP A 11 -20.65 -4.42 -3.93
CA TRP A 11 -20.69 -5.20 -5.18
C TRP A 11 -21.35 -6.59 -5.02
N GLY A 12 -22.13 -6.83 -3.98
CA GLY A 12 -22.90 -8.07 -3.79
C GLY A 12 -22.07 -9.31 -3.44
N VAL A 13 -20.79 -9.15 -3.18
CA VAL A 13 -19.86 -10.23 -2.81
C VAL A 13 -19.44 -10.13 -1.36
N THR A 14 -18.87 -11.22 -0.81
CA THR A 14 -18.23 -11.18 0.52
C THR A 14 -16.73 -11.17 0.35
N THR A 15 -16.06 -10.06 0.72
CA THR A 15 -14.60 -9.98 0.79
C THR A 15 -14.05 -10.74 1.99
N ARG A 16 -12.78 -11.18 1.88
CA ARG A 16 -12.09 -11.96 2.90
C ARG A 16 -10.67 -11.41 3.11
N SER A 17 -10.59 -10.19 3.63
CA SER A 17 -9.31 -9.57 3.98
C SER A 17 -8.57 -10.40 5.04
N VAL A 18 -7.29 -10.68 4.78
CA VAL A 18 -6.51 -11.60 5.64
C VAL A 18 -5.72 -10.80 6.65
N HIS A 19 -5.90 -11.11 7.93
CA HIS A 19 -5.11 -10.58 9.03
C HIS A 19 -4.21 -11.70 9.60
N ASN A 20 -2.90 -11.54 9.43
CA ASN A 20 -1.87 -12.41 9.99
C ASN A 20 -1.38 -11.81 11.31
N ASP A 21 -1.86 -12.34 12.43
CA ASP A 21 -1.51 -11.91 13.79
C ASP A 21 -0.33 -12.73 14.31
N ARG A 22 0.82 -12.10 14.49
CA ARG A 22 2.06 -12.62 15.06
C ARG A 22 2.32 -12.08 16.47
N LYS A 23 1.37 -11.37 17.04
CA LYS A 23 1.44 -10.66 18.33
C LYS A 23 2.44 -9.50 18.32
N SER A 24 2.62 -8.86 17.18
CA SER A 24 3.42 -7.65 17.05
C SER A 24 2.67 -6.43 17.59
N ASP A 25 3.41 -5.40 18.02
CA ASP A 25 2.87 -4.06 18.28
C ASP A 25 2.85 -3.17 17.03
N THR A 26 3.28 -3.72 15.90
CA THR A 26 3.31 -3.06 14.59
C THR A 26 2.44 -3.82 13.60
N LEU A 27 1.50 -3.12 12.96
CA LEU A 27 0.63 -3.63 11.91
C LEU A 27 1.05 -3.05 10.55
N VAL A 28 1.27 -3.91 9.56
CA VAL A 28 1.43 -3.50 8.16
C VAL A 28 0.09 -3.70 7.46
N VAL A 29 -0.43 -2.63 6.84
CA VAL A 29 -1.70 -2.63 6.09
C VAL A 29 -1.39 -2.49 4.61
N ILE A 30 -1.73 -3.52 3.81
CA ILE A 30 -1.46 -3.56 2.38
C ILE A 30 -2.74 -3.28 1.61
N LEU A 31 -2.68 -2.27 0.73
CA LEU A 31 -3.79 -1.74 -0.04
C LEU A 31 -3.49 -1.87 -1.55
N PRO A 32 -4.25 -2.72 -2.28
CA PRO A 32 -3.98 -3.01 -3.69
C PRO A 32 -4.33 -1.86 -4.64
N GLY A 33 -3.90 -1.99 -5.90
CA GLY A 33 -4.31 -1.13 -7.02
C GLY A 33 -5.58 -1.66 -7.69
N ILE A 34 -6.08 -0.99 -8.76
CA ILE A 34 -7.28 -1.44 -9.50
C ILE A 34 -7.07 -2.84 -10.09
N ASN A 35 -6.03 -2.99 -10.93
CA ASN A 35 -5.69 -4.24 -11.61
C ASN A 35 -4.47 -4.93 -10.97
N TYR A 36 -4.05 -4.49 -9.79
CA TYR A 36 -2.90 -5.00 -9.06
C TYR A 36 -3.35 -5.52 -7.70
N THR A 37 -3.75 -6.79 -7.67
CA THR A 37 -4.30 -7.44 -6.47
C THR A 37 -3.21 -7.76 -5.44
N LEU A 38 -3.61 -8.20 -4.24
CA LEU A 38 -2.69 -8.65 -3.18
C LEU A 38 -1.84 -9.86 -3.56
N GLU A 39 -2.23 -10.63 -4.59
CA GLU A 39 -1.49 -11.79 -5.07
C GLU A 39 -0.43 -11.45 -6.12
N GLN A 40 -0.40 -10.20 -6.61
CA GLN A 40 0.64 -9.75 -7.54
C GLN A 40 2.01 -9.66 -6.85
N PRO A 41 3.11 -9.88 -7.60
CA PRO A 41 4.43 -10.13 -7.02
C PRO A 41 4.88 -9.11 -5.99
N LEU A 42 4.80 -7.82 -6.29
CA LEU A 42 5.30 -6.78 -5.40
C LEU A 42 4.57 -6.81 -4.05
N LEU A 43 3.22 -6.73 -4.03
CA LEU A 43 2.46 -6.74 -2.79
C LEU A 43 2.57 -8.07 -2.04
N LYS A 44 2.71 -9.19 -2.79
CA LYS A 44 2.91 -10.51 -2.18
C LYS A 44 4.27 -10.62 -1.51
N TYR A 45 5.31 -10.04 -2.06
CA TYR A 45 6.62 -10.02 -1.42
C TYR A 45 6.69 -9.02 -0.28
N THR A 46 6.00 -7.87 -0.38
CA THR A 46 5.82 -6.95 0.76
C THR A 46 5.14 -7.64 1.96
N GLU A 47 4.08 -8.45 1.71
CA GLU A 47 3.46 -9.28 2.77
C GLU A 47 4.47 -10.21 3.42
N LYS A 48 5.22 -10.97 2.61
CA LYS A 48 6.22 -11.91 3.09
C LYS A 48 7.33 -11.23 3.89
N LEU A 49 7.88 -10.13 3.36
CA LEU A 49 8.89 -9.33 4.04
C LEU A 49 8.39 -8.86 5.42
N SER A 50 7.19 -8.30 5.47
CA SER A 50 6.59 -7.82 6.71
C SER A 50 6.46 -8.93 7.75
N LEU A 51 6.04 -10.11 7.32
CA LEU A 51 5.97 -11.29 8.18
C LEU A 51 7.35 -11.78 8.63
N GLU A 52 8.38 -11.75 7.79
CA GLU A 52 9.78 -12.09 8.15
C GLU A 52 10.36 -11.11 9.17
N LEU A 53 10.01 -9.81 9.07
CA LEU A 53 10.39 -8.80 10.06
C LEU A 53 9.63 -8.94 11.40
N GLY A 54 8.66 -9.86 11.47
CA GLY A 54 7.90 -10.17 12.67
C GLY A 54 6.68 -9.29 12.90
N TYR A 55 6.25 -8.53 11.89
CA TYR A 55 5.06 -7.66 11.98
C TYR A 55 3.77 -8.44 11.79
N ASP A 56 2.67 -7.89 12.31
CA ASP A 56 1.33 -8.30 11.93
C ASP A 56 1.02 -7.72 10.54
N VAL A 57 0.25 -8.43 9.72
CA VAL A 57 -0.07 -7.97 8.36
C VAL A 57 -1.56 -8.09 8.11
N LEU A 58 -2.16 -7.00 7.60
CA LEU A 58 -3.52 -6.93 7.09
C LEU A 58 -3.49 -6.66 5.59
N GLY A 59 -3.87 -7.63 4.78
CA GLY A 59 -4.16 -7.41 3.35
C GLY A 59 -5.64 -7.07 3.18
N ILE A 60 -5.96 -5.89 2.64
CA ILE A 60 -7.34 -5.47 2.38
C ILE A 60 -7.74 -5.86 0.97
N GLU A 61 -8.80 -6.68 0.87
CA GLU A 61 -9.39 -7.13 -0.38
C GLU A 61 -10.54 -6.20 -0.78
N TYR A 62 -10.55 -5.71 -2.01
CA TYR A 62 -11.60 -4.82 -2.50
C TYR A 62 -12.76 -5.59 -3.15
N GLY A 63 -13.99 -5.15 -2.86
CA GLY A 63 -15.21 -5.81 -3.32
C GLY A 63 -15.33 -5.85 -4.85
N PHE A 64 -15.00 -4.75 -5.55
CA PHE A 64 -15.05 -4.72 -7.01
C PHE A 64 -14.09 -5.72 -7.67
N GLN A 65 -12.92 -5.96 -7.07
CA GLN A 65 -11.96 -6.96 -7.56
C GLN A 65 -12.51 -8.38 -7.40
N VAL A 66 -13.11 -8.67 -6.25
CA VAL A 66 -13.74 -9.99 -5.98
C VAL A 66 -14.94 -10.23 -6.89
N ALA A 67 -15.74 -9.19 -7.16
CA ALA A 67 -16.86 -9.23 -8.06
C ALA A 67 -16.46 -9.29 -9.54
N ASN A 68 -15.17 -9.03 -9.85
CA ASN A 68 -14.67 -8.84 -11.22
C ASN A 68 -15.41 -7.72 -11.98
N GLU A 69 -15.73 -6.63 -11.26
CA GLU A 69 -16.40 -5.44 -11.78
C GLU A 69 -15.40 -4.33 -12.06
N LYS A 70 -15.73 -3.43 -12.98
CA LYS A 70 -14.96 -2.21 -13.19
C LYS A 70 -15.30 -1.21 -12.12
N LEU A 71 -14.28 -0.55 -11.56
CA LEU A 71 -14.45 0.53 -10.61
C LEU A 71 -14.71 1.85 -11.35
N ASP A 72 -15.82 2.51 -11.03
CA ASP A 72 -16.05 3.90 -11.38
C ASP A 72 -15.37 4.80 -10.32
N LEU A 73 -14.25 5.42 -10.69
CA LEU A 73 -13.46 6.24 -9.77
C LEU A 73 -14.21 7.48 -9.27
N ASP A 74 -15.09 8.05 -10.10
CA ASP A 74 -15.81 9.28 -9.74
C ASP A 74 -16.86 9.05 -8.66
N THR A 75 -17.48 7.88 -8.64
CA THR A 75 -18.61 7.58 -7.76
C THR A 75 -18.34 6.50 -6.72
N GLU A 76 -17.48 5.51 -7.01
CA GLU A 76 -17.32 4.31 -6.19
C GLU A 76 -16.06 4.28 -5.32
N ILE A 77 -15.08 5.17 -5.56
CA ILE A 77 -13.88 5.22 -4.71
C ILE A 77 -14.22 5.47 -3.23
N VAL A 78 -15.27 6.23 -2.97
CA VAL A 78 -15.76 6.47 -1.60
C VAL A 78 -16.28 5.20 -0.92
N VAL A 79 -16.79 4.25 -1.70
CA VAL A 79 -17.24 2.93 -1.20
C VAL A 79 -16.02 2.09 -0.83
N VAL A 80 -14.99 2.04 -1.72
CA VAL A 80 -13.73 1.34 -1.44
C VAL A 80 -13.09 1.85 -0.14
N ILE A 81 -13.03 3.19 0.03
CA ILE A 81 -12.51 3.82 1.25
C ILE A 81 -13.32 3.41 2.49
N LYS A 82 -14.66 3.48 2.42
CA LYS A 82 -15.53 3.12 3.55
C LYS A 82 -15.40 1.64 3.93
N GLU A 83 -15.36 0.74 2.96
CA GLU A 83 -15.19 -0.69 3.20
C GLU A 83 -13.82 -1.00 3.77
N SER A 84 -12.76 -0.40 3.24
CA SER A 84 -11.39 -0.53 3.74
C SER A 84 -11.28 -0.04 5.19
N ARG A 85 -11.88 1.11 5.52
CA ARG A 85 -11.92 1.63 6.89
C ARG A 85 -12.62 0.66 7.85
N ARG A 86 -13.74 0.06 7.43
CA ARG A 86 -14.44 -0.95 8.25
C ARG A 86 -13.60 -2.18 8.52
N ILE A 87 -12.83 -2.63 7.52
CA ILE A 87 -11.91 -3.78 7.65
C ILE A 87 -10.75 -3.39 8.56
N PHE A 88 -10.12 -2.24 8.33
CA PHE A 88 -9.03 -1.72 9.14
C PHE A 88 -9.43 -1.61 10.62
N ASN A 89 -10.57 -0.97 10.92
CA ASN A 89 -11.06 -0.81 12.28
C ASN A 89 -11.36 -2.15 12.98
N LYS A 90 -11.78 -3.19 12.23
CA LYS A 90 -11.95 -4.54 12.78
C LYS A 90 -10.62 -5.25 13.08
N ALA A 91 -9.55 -4.89 12.38
CA ALA A 91 -8.21 -5.43 12.60
C ALA A 91 -7.46 -4.70 13.72
N MET A 92 -7.78 -3.40 13.93
CA MET A 92 -7.13 -2.59 14.95
C MET A 92 -7.41 -3.13 16.35
N ASP A 93 -6.33 -3.12 17.15
CA ASP A 93 -6.32 -3.52 18.55
C ASP A 93 -5.44 -2.51 19.32
N ASN A 94 -5.73 -2.27 20.58
CA ASN A 94 -4.97 -1.38 21.46
C ASN A 94 -3.49 -1.77 21.63
N LYS A 95 -3.11 -2.97 21.19
CA LYS A 95 -1.71 -3.42 21.19
C LYS A 95 -0.84 -2.68 20.16
N TYR A 96 -1.44 -2.19 19.06
CA TYR A 96 -0.67 -1.56 17.99
C TYR A 96 -0.22 -0.16 18.37
N LYS A 97 1.10 0.01 18.41
CA LYS A 97 1.78 1.29 18.62
C LYS A 97 2.23 1.93 17.31
N LYS A 98 2.32 1.12 16.26
CA LYS A 98 2.75 1.52 14.93
C LYS A 98 1.86 0.86 13.88
N VAL A 99 1.48 1.64 12.86
CA VAL A 99 0.87 1.13 11.63
C VAL A 99 1.70 1.61 10.46
N ILE A 100 2.06 0.68 9.58
CA ILE A 100 2.73 0.97 8.31
C ILE A 100 1.73 0.71 7.19
N PHE A 101 1.28 1.75 6.53
CA PHE A 101 0.44 1.61 5.34
C PHE A 101 1.33 1.40 4.11
N VAL A 102 0.96 0.46 3.26
CA VAL A 102 1.59 0.20 1.97
C VAL A 102 0.50 0.23 0.91
N GLY A 103 0.40 1.31 0.18
CA GLY A 103 -0.59 1.49 -0.88
C GLY A 103 0.03 1.44 -2.27
N LYS A 104 -0.67 0.76 -3.20
CA LYS A 104 -0.31 0.68 -4.61
C LYS A 104 -1.37 1.38 -5.46
N SER A 105 -0.97 2.36 -6.31
CA SER A 105 -1.91 3.04 -7.21
C SER A 105 -3.10 3.64 -6.44
N ILE A 106 -4.35 3.28 -6.74
CA ILE A 106 -5.52 3.73 -5.94
C ILE A 106 -5.44 3.34 -4.47
N GLY A 107 -4.68 2.31 -4.12
CA GLY A 107 -4.40 1.98 -2.72
C GLY A 107 -3.75 3.13 -1.98
N THR A 108 -3.00 4.02 -2.66
CA THR A 108 -2.42 5.24 -2.09
C THR A 108 -3.49 6.29 -1.75
N VAL A 109 -4.57 6.36 -2.54
CA VAL A 109 -5.75 7.19 -2.21
C VAL A 109 -6.41 6.67 -0.94
N VAL A 110 -6.72 5.37 -0.90
CA VAL A 110 -7.32 4.72 0.28
C VAL A 110 -6.46 4.94 1.52
N GLN A 111 -5.14 4.76 1.40
CA GLN A 111 -4.14 5.01 2.45
C GLN A 111 -4.26 6.43 3.02
N ASN A 112 -4.28 7.45 2.15
CA ASN A 112 -4.41 8.85 2.54
C ASN A 112 -5.68 9.14 3.37
N PHE A 113 -6.76 8.41 3.12
CA PHE A 113 -7.99 8.53 3.91
C PHE A 113 -7.94 7.75 5.22
N LEU A 114 -7.30 6.57 5.25
CA LEU A 114 -7.20 5.77 6.48
C LEU A 114 -6.26 6.41 7.50
N GLN A 115 -5.16 7.03 7.07
CA GLN A 115 -4.22 7.70 7.98
C GLN A 115 -4.76 8.95 8.65
N GLN A 116 -5.88 9.51 8.18
CA GLN A 116 -6.55 10.64 8.84
C GLN A 116 -7.25 10.20 10.13
N ASP A 117 -7.53 8.93 10.30
CA ASP A 117 -8.12 8.37 11.51
C ASP A 117 -7.05 8.32 12.61
N LYS A 118 -6.91 9.43 13.35
CA LYS A 118 -5.97 9.50 14.48
C LYS A 118 -6.35 8.45 15.52
N ILE A 119 -5.38 7.61 15.88
CA ILE A 119 -5.52 6.61 16.93
C ILE A 119 -4.56 6.98 18.06
N ASP A 120 -5.09 7.14 19.26
CA ASP A 120 -4.30 7.53 20.42
C ASP A 120 -3.14 6.55 20.65
N ASN A 121 -1.94 7.11 20.87
CA ASN A 121 -0.71 6.36 21.11
C ASN A 121 -0.26 5.44 19.98
N CYS A 122 -0.75 5.65 18.76
CA CYS A 122 -0.33 4.91 17.56
C CYS A 122 0.31 5.85 16.53
N LYS A 123 1.52 5.52 16.08
CA LYS A 123 2.23 6.25 15.03
C LYS A 123 1.95 5.63 13.68
N PHE A 124 1.70 6.46 12.66
CA PHE A 124 1.50 6.02 11.29
C PHE A 124 2.73 6.30 10.44
N PHE A 125 3.07 5.35 9.57
CA PHE A 125 4.16 5.41 8.59
C PHE A 125 3.61 4.98 7.24
N ASN A 126 4.21 5.48 6.15
CA ASN A 126 3.64 5.33 4.83
C ASN A 126 4.68 4.87 3.80
N ILE A 127 4.31 3.87 3.00
CA ILE A 127 5.00 3.46 1.78
C ILE A 127 4.02 3.64 0.63
N TYR A 128 4.40 4.46 -0.34
CA TYR A 128 3.61 4.74 -1.54
C TYR A 128 4.27 4.07 -2.74
N LEU A 129 3.58 3.09 -3.29
CA LEU A 129 4.02 2.36 -4.49
C LEU A 129 3.24 2.91 -5.69
N THR A 130 3.93 3.57 -6.60
CA THR A 130 3.35 4.27 -7.75
C THR A 130 2.12 5.10 -7.36
N PRO A 131 2.33 6.16 -6.53
CA PRO A 131 1.26 7.09 -6.23
C PRO A 131 0.73 7.73 -7.53
N ILE A 132 -0.54 8.12 -7.51
CA ILE A 132 -1.19 8.82 -8.62
C ILE A 132 -1.34 10.30 -8.29
N ASP A 133 -1.59 11.14 -9.30
CA ASP A 133 -1.62 12.61 -9.14
C ASP A 133 -2.53 13.05 -7.98
N GLU A 134 -3.68 12.41 -7.80
CA GLU A 134 -4.66 12.75 -6.76
C GLU A 134 -4.16 12.50 -5.32
N THR A 135 -3.02 11.84 -5.17
CA THR A 135 -2.46 11.53 -3.83
C THR A 135 -1.36 12.47 -3.39
N VAL A 136 -0.70 13.17 -4.32
CA VAL A 136 0.56 13.90 -4.11
C VAL A 136 0.47 14.92 -2.98
N GLU A 137 -0.54 15.77 -2.97
CA GLU A 137 -0.73 16.84 -1.97
C GLU A 137 -0.84 16.33 -0.51
N ARG A 138 -1.10 15.02 -0.33
CA ARG A 138 -1.31 14.43 1.00
C ARG A 138 -0.18 13.50 1.44
N ILE A 139 0.89 13.42 0.66
CA ILE A 139 2.05 12.60 0.98
C ILE A 139 2.94 13.35 1.96
N GLU A 140 3.18 12.76 3.13
CA GLU A 140 4.06 13.33 4.14
C GLU A 140 5.54 13.07 3.78
N THR A 141 6.42 14.04 4.10
CA THR A 141 7.86 14.03 3.73
C THR A 141 8.67 12.87 4.30
N ASN A 142 8.19 12.23 5.36
CA ASN A 142 8.83 11.07 5.99
C ASN A 142 8.39 9.72 5.40
N SER A 143 7.58 9.73 4.34
CA SER A 143 7.10 8.54 3.64
C SER A 143 8.17 7.96 2.72
N LEU A 144 8.15 6.62 2.50
CA LEU A 144 8.87 6.01 1.39
C LEU A 144 8.01 6.09 0.13
N ILE A 145 8.57 6.60 -0.96
CA ILE A 145 7.88 6.71 -2.25
C ILE A 145 8.67 5.96 -3.30
N ILE A 146 8.00 5.13 -4.08
CA ILE A 146 8.59 4.39 -5.20
C ILE A 146 7.77 4.66 -6.45
N SER A 147 8.39 5.24 -7.47
CA SER A 147 7.73 5.64 -8.72
C SER A 147 8.59 5.31 -9.94
N GLY A 148 7.95 4.97 -11.04
CA GLY A 148 8.62 4.70 -12.31
C GLY A 148 8.70 5.94 -13.20
N THR A 149 9.78 6.10 -13.98
CA THR A 149 9.92 7.24 -14.91
C THR A 149 8.96 7.17 -16.10
N LYS A 150 8.44 5.96 -16.42
CA LYS A 150 7.42 5.73 -17.46
C LYS A 150 6.02 5.50 -16.90
N ASP A 151 5.79 5.84 -15.63
CA ASP A 151 4.46 5.77 -15.04
C ASP A 151 3.60 6.92 -15.59
N SER A 152 2.52 6.59 -16.30
CA SER A 152 1.60 7.55 -16.91
C SER A 152 0.49 8.04 -15.98
N HIS A 153 0.39 7.53 -14.75
CA HIS A 153 -0.63 7.91 -13.76
C HIS A 153 -0.15 8.99 -12.78
N ILE A 154 1.10 9.41 -12.93
CA ILE A 154 1.66 10.56 -12.22
C ILE A 154 2.34 11.49 -13.23
N SER A 155 2.00 12.76 -13.20
CA SER A 155 2.64 13.79 -14.02
C SER A 155 4.12 13.92 -13.68
N LYS A 156 4.92 14.40 -14.62
CA LYS A 156 6.33 14.65 -14.37
C LYS A 156 6.51 15.70 -13.27
N GLU A 157 5.69 16.72 -13.29
CA GLU A 157 5.69 17.83 -12.33
C GLU A 157 5.46 17.30 -10.90
N ASN A 158 4.44 16.48 -10.70
CA ASN A 158 4.11 15.88 -9.41
C ASN A 158 5.18 14.89 -8.93
N ARG A 159 5.78 14.12 -9.85
CA ARG A 159 6.90 13.22 -9.51
C ARG A 159 8.14 14.00 -9.10
N ASP A 160 8.49 15.08 -9.80
CA ASP A 160 9.63 15.95 -9.47
C ASP A 160 9.39 16.63 -8.10
N GLU A 161 8.17 17.11 -7.82
CA GLU A 161 7.80 17.65 -6.51
C GLU A 161 7.98 16.62 -5.38
N LEU A 162 7.51 15.39 -5.55
CA LEU A 162 7.71 14.34 -4.56
C LEU A 162 9.18 14.02 -4.34
N LYS A 163 9.99 14.04 -5.39
CA LYS A 163 11.43 13.81 -5.32
C LYS A 163 12.14 14.90 -4.51
N GLU A 164 11.74 16.16 -4.68
CA GLU A 164 12.27 17.28 -3.91
C GLU A 164 11.84 17.22 -2.44
N ASN A 165 10.55 16.97 -2.19
CA ASN A 165 9.98 16.96 -0.84
C ASN A 165 10.41 15.75 0.00
N CYS A 166 10.68 14.59 -0.63
CA CYS A 166 11.00 13.32 0.02
C CYS A 166 12.40 12.80 -0.34
N ILE A 167 13.36 13.69 -0.57
CA ILE A 167 14.69 13.42 -1.17
C ILE A 167 15.43 12.21 -0.59
N ASN A 168 15.28 11.91 0.68
CA ASN A 168 15.96 10.78 1.34
C ASN A 168 15.17 9.46 1.28
N ASN A 169 13.92 9.50 0.82
CA ASN A 169 13.01 8.37 0.82
C ASN A 169 12.25 8.24 -0.52
N PHE A 170 12.74 8.90 -1.58
CA PHE A 170 12.20 8.76 -2.93
C PHE A 170 13.07 7.82 -3.75
N VAL A 171 12.45 6.75 -4.28
CA VAL A 171 13.10 5.76 -5.13
C VAL A 171 12.51 5.86 -6.54
N GLU A 172 13.33 6.31 -7.47
CA GLU A 172 12.95 6.41 -8.89
C GLU A 172 13.42 5.17 -9.64
N ILE A 173 12.49 4.51 -10.31
CA ILE A 173 12.78 3.34 -11.15
C ILE A 173 12.85 3.79 -12.60
N GLU A 174 14.07 3.85 -13.12
CA GLU A 174 14.31 4.23 -14.52
C GLU A 174 13.63 3.25 -15.48
N GLU A 175 12.88 3.78 -16.46
CA GLU A 175 12.04 3.05 -17.39
C GLU A 175 10.90 2.21 -16.78
N GLY A 176 10.71 2.26 -15.45
CA GLY A 176 9.63 1.58 -14.76
C GLY A 176 8.26 2.16 -15.15
N ASN A 177 7.34 1.27 -15.52
CA ASN A 177 5.95 1.63 -15.79
C ASN A 177 5.13 1.70 -14.48
N HIS A 178 3.80 1.88 -14.58
CA HIS A 178 2.91 1.93 -13.41
C HIS A 178 2.91 0.63 -12.57
N SER A 179 3.29 -0.52 -13.14
CA SER A 179 3.47 -1.78 -12.39
C SER A 179 4.86 -1.92 -11.77
N LEU A 180 5.78 -0.96 -12.02
CA LEU A 180 7.21 -1.01 -11.69
C LEU A 180 7.92 -2.15 -12.45
N GLU A 181 7.48 -2.37 -13.67
CA GLU A 181 8.04 -3.36 -14.60
C GLU A 181 8.71 -2.66 -15.78
N ILE A 182 9.70 -3.33 -16.35
CA ILE A 182 10.34 -2.91 -17.60
C ILE A 182 9.70 -3.70 -18.75
N GLU A 183 9.05 -2.98 -19.64
CA GLU A 183 8.38 -3.60 -20.78
C GLU A 183 9.39 -4.36 -21.67
N GLY A 184 9.11 -5.65 -21.90
CA GLY A 184 9.96 -6.50 -22.73
C GLY A 184 11.22 -7.04 -22.04
N ASP A 185 11.47 -6.73 -20.76
CA ASP A 185 12.64 -7.23 -20.00
C ASP A 185 12.23 -7.79 -18.63
N LEU A 186 11.89 -9.08 -18.63
CA LEU A 186 11.47 -9.80 -17.42
C LEU A 186 12.60 -9.87 -16.38
N LEU A 187 13.85 -10.10 -16.79
CA LEU A 187 14.96 -10.26 -15.85
C LEU A 187 15.25 -8.93 -15.13
N LYS A 188 15.27 -7.82 -15.86
CA LYS A 188 15.39 -6.48 -15.28
C LYS A 188 14.22 -6.16 -14.36
N THR A 189 13.01 -6.57 -14.70
CA THR A 189 11.82 -6.44 -13.84
C THR A 189 12.01 -7.19 -12.50
N ILE A 190 12.56 -8.40 -12.52
CA ILE A 190 12.85 -9.18 -11.31
C ILE A 190 13.93 -8.49 -10.45
N ASP A 191 14.99 -7.96 -11.07
CA ASP A 191 16.03 -7.21 -10.35
C ASP A 191 15.46 -5.95 -9.70
N ILE A 192 14.57 -5.23 -10.38
CA ILE A 192 13.86 -4.07 -9.84
C ILE A 192 12.96 -4.47 -8.68
N LEU A 193 12.19 -5.55 -8.81
CA LEU A 193 11.36 -6.05 -7.72
C LEU A 193 12.18 -6.36 -6.47
N LYS A 194 13.33 -7.02 -6.64
CA LYS A 194 14.28 -7.27 -5.55
C LYS A 194 14.74 -5.97 -4.92
N TYR A 195 15.16 -4.99 -5.72
CA TYR A 195 15.62 -3.69 -5.24
C TYR A 195 14.54 -2.96 -4.44
N ILE A 196 13.28 -2.96 -4.93
CA ILE A 196 12.16 -2.34 -4.23
C ILE A 196 11.94 -2.99 -2.85
N ILE A 197 11.95 -4.31 -2.77
CA ILE A 197 11.80 -5.05 -1.51
C ILE A 197 12.96 -4.75 -0.54
N GLU A 198 14.17 -4.53 -1.04
CA GLU A 198 15.31 -4.10 -0.22
C GLU A 198 15.11 -2.67 0.35
N GLU A 199 14.56 -1.74 -0.43
CA GLU A 199 14.23 -0.39 0.04
C GLU A 199 13.08 -0.39 1.05
N GLU A 200 12.01 -1.15 0.82
CA GLU A 200 10.95 -1.37 1.81
C GLU A 200 11.50 -1.93 3.12
N LYS A 201 12.41 -2.93 3.03
CA LYS A 201 13.06 -3.52 4.20
C LYS A 201 13.82 -2.49 5.00
N LYS A 202 14.68 -1.69 4.34
CA LYS A 202 15.45 -0.62 4.98
C LYS A 202 14.54 0.37 5.71
N PHE A 203 13.44 0.77 5.06
CA PHE A 203 12.48 1.70 5.64
C PHE A 203 11.76 1.09 6.85
N MET A 204 11.26 -0.14 6.75
CA MET A 204 10.58 -0.84 7.83
C MET A 204 11.50 -1.12 9.03
N GLU A 205 12.78 -1.44 8.80
CA GLU A 205 13.77 -1.64 9.86
C GLU A 205 14.09 -0.35 10.62
N LYS A 206 14.12 0.82 9.94
CA LYS A 206 14.24 2.13 10.61
C LYS A 206 13.06 2.37 11.56
N ILE A 207 11.84 2.04 11.13
CA ILE A 207 10.62 2.20 11.94
C ILE A 207 10.65 1.31 13.18
N LYS A 208 11.26 0.13 13.10
CA LYS A 208 11.36 -0.80 14.24
C LYS A 208 12.07 -0.17 15.44
N ASN A 209 13.01 0.74 15.18
CA ASN A 209 13.85 1.39 16.19
C ASN A 209 13.28 2.73 16.71
N LEU A 210 12.12 3.19 16.21
CA LEU A 210 11.40 4.41 16.62
C LEU A 210 10.31 4.10 17.64
#